data_98e44a189bcbe890f5ddaf5126bf221c
#
_entry.id   98e44a189bcbe890f5ddaf5126bf221c
#
_cell.length_a   1.000
_cell.length_b   1.000
_cell.length_c   1.000
_cell.angle_alpha   90.00
_cell.angle_beta   90.00
_cell.angle_gamma   90.00
#
_symmetry.space_group_name_H-M   'P 1'
#
loop_
_entity.id
_entity.type
_entity.pdbx_description
1 polymer ?
#
loop_
_entity_poly.entity_id
_entity_poly.type
_entity_poly.pdbx_seq_one_letter_code
_entity_poly.pdbx_strand_id
1 'polypeptide(L)'
;MSRITPEEIRGMKGRCKIPALTAYDFPMTRLLDEVGIPLILVGDSVGMVVLGYKDTTSVTMEEIEHHLRAAARAKPRGLLAADLPYRSYEDPESALRNAQRLVRAGADAVKAEGGRKIRPQIEAIVNAGIPFVGHLGMLPQSVHEEGGYHVKGKVEAERDGLFADARALVEAGAFAVVLELVTPPVARELTAAIPIPTIGIGSGLDCDGQILVTSDLLGLFPWFTPKFVKPKLNAAEQMKSVITEWRDGLVK
;
A
#
# COMPACT_ATOMS: atom_id res chain seq x y z
N MET A 1 22.76 -3.08 10.42
CA MET A 1 21.42 -3.34 11.02
C MET A 1 20.71 -4.36 10.18
N SER A 2 19.98 -5.31 10.78
CA SER A 2 19.19 -6.34 10.10
C SER A 2 18.00 -5.71 9.35
N ARG A 3 17.48 -6.43 8.37
CA ARG A 3 16.27 -6.06 7.63
C ARG A 3 15.05 -6.24 8.53
N ILE A 4 14.09 -5.32 8.45
CA ILE A 4 12.84 -5.40 9.24
C ILE A 4 12.00 -6.57 8.73
N THR A 5 11.51 -7.39 9.66
CA THR A 5 10.71 -8.58 9.37
C THR A 5 9.21 -8.32 9.56
N PRO A 6 8.34 -9.17 9.01
CA PRO A 6 6.89 -9.11 9.28
C PRO A 6 6.55 -9.20 10.77
N GLU A 7 7.30 -10.00 11.53
CA GLU A 7 7.14 -10.17 12.98
C GLU A 7 7.50 -8.87 13.72
N GLU A 8 8.54 -8.16 13.28
CA GLU A 8 8.91 -6.87 13.86
C GLU A 8 7.83 -5.82 13.58
N ILE A 9 7.27 -5.75 12.34
CA ILE A 9 6.12 -4.89 12.03
C ILE A 9 4.93 -5.24 12.91
N ARG A 10 4.61 -6.53 13.05
CA ARG A 10 3.52 -7.00 13.93
C ARG A 10 3.75 -6.59 15.38
N GLY A 11 4.99 -6.67 15.84
CA GLY A 11 5.41 -6.31 17.20
C GLY A 11 5.33 -4.81 17.51
N MET A 12 5.19 -3.92 16.50
CA MET A 12 5.01 -2.49 16.69
C MET A 12 3.59 -2.12 17.14
N LYS A 13 2.59 -3.01 16.94
CA LYS A 13 1.21 -2.75 17.33
C LYS A 13 1.10 -2.34 18.80
N GLY A 14 0.43 -1.20 19.04
CA GLY A 14 0.23 -0.64 20.37
C GLY A 14 1.49 -0.10 21.07
N ARG A 15 2.66 -0.17 20.42
CA ARG A 15 3.95 0.30 20.98
C ARG A 15 4.45 1.59 20.32
N CYS A 16 4.41 1.65 19.00
CA CYS A 16 4.81 2.82 18.24
C CYS A 16 4.01 2.89 16.94
N LYS A 17 3.94 4.09 16.35
CA LYS A 17 3.30 4.26 15.03
C LYS A 17 4.18 3.67 13.94
N ILE A 18 3.54 3.08 12.92
CA ILE A 18 4.17 2.45 11.76
C ILE A 18 4.01 3.40 10.57
N PRO A 19 5.00 4.25 10.25
CA PRO A 19 4.96 5.02 9.01
C PRO A 19 5.24 4.11 7.83
N ALA A 20 4.41 4.22 6.79
CA ALA A 20 4.58 3.48 5.55
C ALA A 20 4.46 4.44 4.36
N LEU A 21 5.24 4.19 3.32
CA LEU A 21 5.22 5.00 2.10
C LEU A 21 5.40 4.11 0.87
N THR A 22 4.88 4.56 -0.28
CA THR A 22 5.12 3.88 -1.55
C THR A 22 6.46 4.26 -2.15
N ALA A 23 7.08 3.34 -2.88
CA ALA A 23 8.23 3.62 -3.74
C ALA A 23 8.16 2.75 -5.00
N TYR A 24 8.54 3.31 -6.14
CA TYR A 24 8.44 2.64 -7.44
C TYR A 24 9.76 2.53 -8.17
N ASP A 25 10.86 2.99 -7.55
CA ASP A 25 12.18 3.02 -8.14
C ASP A 25 13.30 2.93 -7.10
N PHE A 26 14.54 2.81 -7.59
CA PHE A 26 15.73 2.73 -6.75
C PHE A 26 15.97 4.00 -5.91
N PRO A 27 15.99 5.23 -6.48
CA PRO A 27 16.34 6.41 -5.71
C PRO A 27 15.31 6.73 -4.62
N MET A 28 14.01 6.62 -4.89
CA MET A 28 13.00 6.85 -3.86
C MET A 28 13.10 5.81 -2.74
N THR A 29 13.27 4.53 -3.08
CA THR A 29 13.44 3.47 -2.07
C THR A 29 14.66 3.74 -1.18
N ARG A 30 15.78 4.21 -1.75
CA ARG A 30 16.96 4.60 -0.99
C ARG A 30 16.67 5.74 -0.01
N LEU A 31 15.99 6.79 -0.47
CA LEU A 31 15.61 7.91 0.40
C LEU A 31 14.72 7.46 1.56
N LEU A 32 13.72 6.61 1.29
CA LEU A 32 12.84 6.10 2.34
C LEU A 32 13.59 5.21 3.35
N ASP A 33 14.54 4.41 2.88
CA ASP A 33 15.39 3.59 3.77
C ASP A 33 16.32 4.45 4.64
N GLU A 34 16.93 5.48 4.06
CA GLU A 34 17.83 6.40 4.78
C GLU A 34 17.13 7.15 5.91
N VAL A 35 15.85 7.52 5.73
CA VAL A 35 15.03 8.14 6.78
C VAL A 35 14.33 7.13 7.70
N GLY A 36 14.53 5.82 7.48
CA GLY A 36 14.09 4.76 8.39
C GLY A 36 12.60 4.41 8.28
N ILE A 37 12.00 4.47 7.08
CA ILE A 37 10.63 3.98 6.85
C ILE A 37 10.59 2.45 7.03
N PRO A 38 9.83 1.91 8.00
CA PRO A 38 9.84 0.48 8.31
C PRO A 38 9.06 -0.38 7.30
N LEU A 39 8.10 0.19 6.58
CA LEU A 39 7.28 -0.50 5.58
C LEU A 39 7.23 0.33 4.29
N ILE A 40 7.77 -0.24 3.22
CA ILE A 40 7.80 0.36 1.88
C ILE A 40 6.94 -0.48 0.96
N LEU A 41 6.04 0.15 0.21
CA LEU A 41 5.10 -0.54 -0.68
C LEU A 41 5.36 -0.17 -2.15
N VAL A 42 5.56 -1.17 -2.98
CA VAL A 42 5.40 -1.03 -4.44
C VAL A 42 3.93 -1.32 -4.75
N GLY A 43 3.11 -0.25 -4.69
CA GLY A 43 1.66 -0.32 -4.84
C GLY A 43 1.20 -0.18 -6.29
N ASP A 44 0.00 -0.66 -6.59
CA ASP A 44 -0.66 -0.47 -7.88
C ASP A 44 -1.05 1.00 -8.15
N SER A 45 -0.98 1.87 -7.14
CA SER A 45 -0.98 3.34 -7.30
C SER A 45 0.09 3.85 -8.28
N VAL A 46 1.13 3.04 -8.58
CA VAL A 46 2.10 3.29 -9.67
C VAL A 46 1.40 3.60 -10.99
N GLY A 47 0.29 2.93 -11.27
CA GLY A 47 -0.52 3.16 -12.46
C GLY A 47 -0.91 4.63 -12.61
N MET A 48 -1.39 5.22 -11.54
CA MET A 48 -1.85 6.61 -11.55
C MET A 48 -0.70 7.62 -11.51
N VAL A 49 0.24 7.46 -10.59
CA VAL A 49 1.22 8.52 -10.29
C VAL A 49 2.53 8.41 -11.08
N VAL A 50 2.77 7.30 -11.78
CA VAL A 50 3.97 7.07 -12.60
C VAL A 50 3.60 6.78 -14.05
N LEU A 51 2.64 5.86 -14.28
CA LEU A 51 2.30 5.38 -15.63
C LEU A 51 1.20 6.23 -16.30
N GLY A 52 0.49 7.09 -15.55
CA GLY A 52 -0.53 7.99 -16.08
C GLY A 52 -1.87 7.33 -16.40
N TYR A 53 -2.17 6.17 -15.80
CA TYR A 53 -3.47 5.52 -15.90
C TYR A 53 -4.53 6.27 -15.09
N LYS A 54 -5.80 6.09 -15.46
CA LYS A 54 -6.92 6.73 -14.75
C LYS A 54 -7.13 6.18 -13.33
N ASP A 55 -6.85 4.90 -13.16
CA ASP A 55 -7.03 4.15 -11.91
C ASP A 55 -6.04 2.97 -11.86
N THR A 56 -6.13 2.16 -10.82
CA THR A 56 -5.22 1.04 -10.58
C THR A 56 -5.56 -0.22 -11.37
N THR A 57 -6.76 -0.29 -11.98
CA THR A 57 -7.28 -1.53 -12.60
C THR A 57 -6.55 -1.94 -13.89
N SER A 58 -5.82 -1.01 -14.51
CA SER A 58 -5.03 -1.27 -15.71
C SER A 58 -3.61 -1.76 -15.42
N VAL A 59 -3.19 -1.74 -14.15
CA VAL A 59 -1.82 -2.14 -13.77
C VAL A 59 -1.66 -3.65 -13.93
N THR A 60 -0.57 -4.05 -14.58
CA THR A 60 -0.24 -5.45 -14.85
C THR A 60 0.76 -6.02 -13.85
N MET A 61 0.85 -7.35 -13.77
CA MET A 61 1.89 -8.05 -12.99
C MET A 61 3.31 -7.69 -13.46
N GLU A 62 3.49 -7.50 -14.76
CA GLU A 62 4.76 -7.15 -15.39
C GLU A 62 5.23 -5.76 -14.95
N GLU A 63 4.32 -4.80 -14.83
CA GLU A 63 4.61 -3.45 -14.35
C GLU A 63 4.96 -3.44 -12.86
N ILE A 64 4.16 -4.10 -12.02
CA ILE A 64 4.52 -4.25 -10.59
C ILE A 64 5.89 -4.91 -10.43
N GLU A 65 6.14 -6.00 -11.15
CA GLU A 65 7.41 -6.71 -11.08
C GLU A 65 8.60 -5.85 -11.56
N HIS A 66 8.40 -5.02 -12.61
CA HIS A 66 9.41 -4.09 -13.11
C HIS A 66 9.81 -3.06 -12.03
N HIS A 67 8.83 -2.38 -11.45
CA HIS A 67 9.04 -1.38 -10.41
C HIS A 67 9.59 -2.00 -9.12
N LEU A 68 9.09 -3.17 -8.74
CA LEU A 68 9.59 -3.91 -7.58
C LEU A 68 11.07 -4.28 -7.72
N ARG A 69 11.49 -4.77 -8.88
CA ARG A 69 12.92 -5.05 -9.13
C ARG A 69 13.78 -3.80 -9.02
N ALA A 70 13.29 -2.64 -9.44
CA ALA A 70 13.99 -1.38 -9.28
C ALA A 70 14.13 -0.99 -7.81
N ALA A 71 13.04 -1.06 -7.04
CA ALA A 71 13.00 -0.80 -5.60
C ALA A 71 13.91 -1.78 -4.83
N ALA A 72 13.83 -3.08 -5.12
CA ALA A 72 14.60 -4.13 -4.45
C ALA A 72 16.13 -3.99 -4.60
N ARG A 73 16.62 -3.38 -5.71
CA ARG A 73 18.05 -3.09 -5.89
C ARG A 73 18.59 -2.12 -4.84
N ALA A 74 17.74 -1.30 -4.23
CA ALA A 74 18.14 -0.43 -3.13
C ALA A 74 18.49 -1.21 -1.86
N LYS A 75 18.08 -2.49 -1.75
CA LYS A 75 18.28 -3.36 -0.58
C LYS A 75 17.84 -2.67 0.72
N PRO A 76 16.60 -2.16 0.81
CA PRO A 76 16.17 -1.41 1.98
C PRO A 76 16.21 -2.30 3.23
N ARG A 77 16.45 -1.67 4.38
CA ARG A 77 16.27 -2.30 5.71
C ARG A 77 14.79 -2.40 6.06
N GLY A 78 13.99 -1.42 5.61
CA GLY A 78 12.54 -1.48 5.69
C GLY A 78 11.98 -2.69 4.94
N LEU A 79 10.89 -3.26 5.44
CA LEU A 79 10.18 -4.35 4.79
C LEU A 79 9.60 -3.87 3.47
N LEU A 80 9.97 -4.53 2.37
CA LEU A 80 9.50 -4.20 1.02
C LEU A 80 8.30 -5.07 0.65
N ALA A 81 7.11 -4.50 0.63
CA ALA A 81 5.89 -5.16 0.18
C ALA A 81 5.56 -4.81 -1.27
N ALA A 82 4.80 -5.66 -1.95
CA ALA A 82 4.31 -5.40 -3.30
C ALA A 82 2.84 -5.83 -3.47
N ASP A 83 2.08 -5.04 -4.24
CA ASP A 83 0.70 -5.37 -4.56
C ASP A 83 0.59 -6.48 -5.59
N LEU A 84 -0.34 -7.40 -5.35
CA LEU A 84 -0.95 -8.19 -6.40
C LEU A 84 -1.96 -7.28 -7.13
N PRO A 85 -1.74 -6.93 -8.41
CA PRO A 85 -2.64 -6.03 -9.12
C PRO A 85 -3.97 -6.68 -9.46
N TYR A 86 -4.92 -5.88 -9.88
CA TYR A 86 -6.27 -6.31 -10.26
C TYR A 86 -6.25 -7.55 -11.17
N ARG A 87 -7.10 -8.54 -10.88
CA ARG A 87 -7.23 -9.83 -11.59
C ARG A 87 -6.01 -10.76 -11.53
N SER A 88 -5.00 -10.45 -10.75
CA SER A 88 -3.82 -11.33 -10.62
C SER A 88 -3.98 -12.42 -9.56
N TYR A 89 -5.11 -12.43 -8.82
CA TYR A 89 -5.40 -13.37 -7.72
C TYR A 89 -6.85 -13.83 -7.70
N GLU A 90 -7.44 -14.13 -8.89
CA GLU A 90 -8.84 -14.54 -9.01
C GLU A 90 -9.09 -15.91 -8.36
N ASP A 91 -8.09 -16.77 -8.31
CA ASP A 91 -8.12 -18.08 -7.65
C ASP A 91 -6.84 -18.34 -6.83
N PRO A 92 -6.83 -19.35 -5.92
CA PRO A 92 -5.68 -19.64 -5.08
C PRO A 92 -4.38 -19.99 -5.83
N GLU A 93 -4.49 -20.66 -7.00
CA GLU A 93 -3.33 -21.05 -7.80
C GLU A 93 -2.69 -19.83 -8.45
N SER A 94 -3.47 -18.98 -9.09
CA SER A 94 -3.00 -17.72 -9.68
C SER A 94 -2.42 -16.77 -8.63
N ALA A 95 -3.09 -16.65 -7.47
CA ALA A 95 -2.62 -15.85 -6.35
C ALA A 95 -1.24 -16.32 -5.86
N LEU A 96 -1.07 -17.60 -5.59
CA LEU A 96 0.20 -18.17 -5.16
C LEU A 96 1.30 -18.00 -6.22
N ARG A 97 1.02 -18.33 -7.48
CA ARG A 97 1.96 -18.20 -8.58
C ARG A 97 2.47 -16.76 -8.72
N ASN A 98 1.56 -15.78 -8.65
CA ASN A 98 1.90 -14.36 -8.78
C ASN A 98 2.60 -13.83 -7.52
N ALA A 99 2.20 -14.23 -6.31
CA ALA A 99 2.92 -13.91 -5.08
C ALA A 99 4.38 -14.42 -5.13
N GLN A 100 4.59 -15.65 -5.59
CA GLN A 100 5.94 -16.20 -5.79
C GLN A 100 6.76 -15.42 -6.83
N ARG A 101 6.12 -14.87 -7.89
CA ARG A 101 6.80 -13.99 -8.85
C ARG A 101 7.31 -12.72 -8.16
N LEU A 102 6.48 -12.09 -7.32
CA LEU A 102 6.87 -10.90 -6.58
C LEU A 102 7.99 -11.17 -5.56
N VAL A 103 7.93 -12.28 -4.85
CA VAL A 103 9.02 -12.70 -3.94
C VAL A 103 10.33 -12.89 -4.71
N ARG A 104 10.31 -13.56 -5.87
CA ARG A 104 11.50 -13.70 -6.73
C ARG A 104 12.00 -12.36 -7.27
N ALA A 105 11.13 -11.36 -7.44
CA ALA A 105 11.49 -10.01 -7.84
C ALA A 105 12.04 -9.15 -6.69
N GLY A 106 11.94 -9.62 -5.44
CA GLY A 106 12.56 -9.03 -4.26
C GLY A 106 11.60 -8.52 -3.19
N ALA A 107 10.29 -8.85 -3.25
CA ALA A 107 9.35 -8.55 -2.18
C ALA A 107 9.61 -9.42 -0.95
N ASP A 108 9.47 -8.82 0.25
CA ASP A 108 9.45 -9.54 1.53
C ASP A 108 8.03 -9.97 1.90
N ALA A 109 7.02 -9.28 1.37
CA ALA A 109 5.61 -9.53 1.59
C ALA A 109 4.81 -9.15 0.35
N VAL A 110 3.60 -9.70 0.24
CA VAL A 110 2.65 -9.30 -0.80
C VAL A 110 1.38 -8.71 -0.19
N LYS A 111 0.69 -7.82 -0.92
CA LYS A 111 -0.59 -7.24 -0.52
C LYS A 111 -1.66 -7.56 -1.57
N ALA A 112 -2.90 -7.80 -1.13
CA ALA A 112 -4.07 -7.89 -1.99
C ALA A 112 -5.31 -7.31 -1.31
N GLU A 113 -6.30 -6.95 -2.12
CA GLU A 113 -7.54 -6.30 -1.70
C GLU A 113 -8.65 -7.31 -1.46
N GLY A 114 -9.27 -7.20 -0.28
CA GLY A 114 -10.41 -8.01 0.14
C GLY A 114 -10.18 -8.76 1.45
N GLY A 115 -11.25 -9.39 1.93
CA GLY A 115 -11.29 -10.15 3.18
C GLY A 115 -11.78 -11.58 2.93
N ARG A 116 -12.97 -11.92 3.46
CA ARG A 116 -13.58 -13.25 3.33
C ARG A 116 -13.63 -13.81 1.91
N LYS A 117 -13.88 -12.95 0.92
CA LYS A 117 -14.01 -13.35 -0.49
C LYS A 117 -12.72 -13.94 -1.07
N ILE A 118 -11.56 -13.48 -0.60
CA ILE A 118 -10.25 -13.93 -1.08
C ILE A 118 -9.50 -14.76 -0.03
N ARG A 119 -10.20 -15.24 1.02
CA ARG A 119 -9.58 -16.06 2.07
C ARG A 119 -8.82 -17.28 1.52
N PRO A 120 -9.34 -18.07 0.57
CA PRO A 120 -8.60 -19.21 0.00
C PRO A 120 -7.28 -18.79 -0.67
N GLN A 121 -7.24 -17.63 -1.34
CA GLN A 121 -6.06 -17.07 -1.97
C GLN A 121 -5.01 -16.68 -0.91
N ILE A 122 -5.47 -16.02 0.17
CA ILE A 122 -4.60 -15.63 1.28
C ILE A 122 -3.99 -16.87 1.94
N GLU A 123 -4.81 -17.86 2.24
CA GLU A 123 -4.37 -19.13 2.85
C GLU A 123 -3.33 -19.85 1.95
N ALA A 124 -3.52 -19.85 0.63
CA ALA A 124 -2.55 -20.43 -0.30
C ALA A 124 -1.19 -19.70 -0.27
N ILE A 125 -1.20 -18.38 -0.21
CA ILE A 125 0.00 -17.54 -0.12
C ILE A 125 0.71 -17.75 1.22
N VAL A 126 -0.02 -17.65 2.33
CA VAL A 126 0.53 -17.74 3.69
C VAL A 126 1.06 -19.14 3.99
N ASN A 127 0.34 -20.21 3.58
CA ASN A 127 0.78 -21.60 3.76
C ASN A 127 2.05 -21.92 2.95
N ALA A 128 2.35 -21.16 1.90
CA ALA A 128 3.61 -21.24 1.16
C ALA A 128 4.75 -20.45 1.82
N GLY A 129 4.52 -19.88 3.02
CA GLY A 129 5.52 -19.12 3.78
C GLY A 129 5.72 -17.68 3.28
N ILE A 130 4.81 -17.15 2.46
CA ILE A 130 4.89 -15.77 1.97
C ILE A 130 4.08 -14.85 2.89
N PRO A 131 4.71 -13.84 3.52
CA PRO A 131 4.01 -12.89 4.38
C PRO A 131 2.97 -12.08 3.61
N PHE A 132 1.82 -11.84 4.24
CA PHE A 132 0.67 -11.22 3.59
C PHE A 132 0.15 -10.00 4.36
N VAL A 133 -0.09 -8.90 3.63
CA VAL A 133 -0.77 -7.69 4.10
C VAL A 133 -2.17 -7.66 3.50
N GLY A 134 -3.20 -7.57 4.34
CA GLY A 134 -4.57 -7.39 3.89
C GLY A 134 -4.86 -5.94 3.50
N HIS A 135 -5.96 -5.72 2.76
CA HIS A 135 -6.46 -4.39 2.45
C HIS A 135 -7.98 -4.38 2.50
N LEU A 136 -8.56 -3.54 3.37
CA LEU A 136 -9.99 -3.40 3.61
C LEU A 136 -10.43 -1.94 3.54
N GLY A 137 -11.73 -1.74 3.45
CA GLY A 137 -12.33 -0.42 3.31
C GLY A 137 -12.71 -0.15 1.86
N MET A 138 -12.37 1.01 1.33
CA MET A 138 -12.39 1.26 -0.10
C MET A 138 -11.31 0.42 -0.76
N LEU A 139 -11.67 -0.27 -1.82
CA LEU A 139 -10.78 -1.13 -2.59
C LEU A 139 -10.58 -0.52 -3.98
N PRO A 140 -9.46 0.17 -4.27
CA PRO A 140 -9.21 0.82 -5.56
C PRO A 140 -9.38 -0.11 -6.77
N GLN A 141 -9.04 -1.39 -6.63
CA GLN A 141 -9.22 -2.39 -7.68
C GLN A 141 -10.70 -2.70 -7.98
N SER A 142 -11.61 -2.42 -7.05
CA SER A 142 -13.07 -2.57 -7.21
C SER A 142 -13.79 -1.25 -7.56
N VAL A 143 -13.05 -0.19 -7.90
CA VAL A 143 -13.60 1.17 -8.11
C VAL A 143 -14.73 1.22 -9.14
N HIS A 144 -14.64 0.44 -10.20
CA HIS A 144 -15.67 0.37 -11.25
C HIS A 144 -16.93 -0.37 -10.77
N GLU A 145 -16.77 -1.44 -10.00
CA GLU A 145 -17.87 -2.23 -9.43
C GLU A 145 -18.63 -1.42 -8.37
N GLU A 146 -17.91 -0.59 -7.61
CA GLU A 146 -18.47 0.25 -6.55
C GLU A 146 -19.00 1.60 -7.05
N GLY A 147 -18.79 1.95 -8.32
CA GLY A 147 -19.23 3.22 -8.90
C GLY A 147 -18.43 4.43 -8.42
N GLY A 148 -17.18 4.24 -7.96
CA GLY A 148 -16.27 5.29 -7.52
C GLY A 148 -15.67 5.07 -6.13
N TYR A 149 -14.93 6.07 -5.64
CA TYR A 149 -14.30 6.04 -4.32
C TYR A 149 -15.30 6.45 -3.23
N HIS A 150 -15.56 5.56 -2.29
CA HIS A 150 -16.52 5.78 -1.20
C HIS A 150 -15.91 5.51 0.17
N VAL A 151 -16.23 6.38 1.15
CA VAL A 151 -15.87 6.14 2.55
C VAL A 151 -16.76 5.02 3.09
N LYS A 152 -16.17 3.99 3.69
CA LYS A 152 -16.81 2.79 4.23
C LYS A 152 -17.04 2.89 5.75
N GLY A 153 -17.98 2.08 6.25
CA GLY A 153 -18.31 2.04 7.66
C GLY A 153 -19.26 3.16 8.11
N LYS A 154 -20.07 3.70 7.18
CA LYS A 154 -21.07 4.71 7.50
C LYS A 154 -22.36 4.11 8.07
N VAL A 155 -22.66 2.89 7.71
CA VAL A 155 -23.84 2.15 8.17
C VAL A 155 -23.41 0.86 8.87
N GLU A 156 -24.27 0.32 9.74
CA GLU A 156 -23.98 -0.85 10.58
C GLU A 156 -23.58 -2.08 9.73
N ALA A 157 -24.29 -2.33 8.63
CA ALA A 157 -23.98 -3.45 7.74
C ALA A 157 -22.57 -3.38 7.12
N GLU A 158 -22.09 -2.18 6.75
CA GLU A 158 -20.72 -1.98 6.26
C GLU A 158 -19.71 -2.20 7.39
N ARG A 159 -20.01 -1.66 8.60
CA ARG A 159 -19.17 -1.87 9.78
C ARG A 159 -19.03 -3.37 10.10
N ASP A 160 -20.13 -4.10 10.19
CA ASP A 160 -20.11 -5.52 10.51
C ASP A 160 -19.40 -6.34 9.43
N GLY A 161 -19.56 -5.96 8.16
CA GLY A 161 -18.82 -6.50 7.03
C GLY A 161 -17.31 -6.34 7.20
N LEU A 162 -16.83 -5.13 7.52
CA LEU A 162 -15.43 -4.83 7.76
C LEU A 162 -14.85 -5.64 8.93
N PHE A 163 -15.59 -5.78 10.03
CA PHE A 163 -15.17 -6.62 11.17
C PHE A 163 -15.07 -8.09 10.81
N ALA A 164 -16.01 -8.61 10.03
CA ALA A 164 -15.97 -9.99 9.57
C ALA A 164 -14.81 -10.24 8.60
N ASP A 165 -14.52 -9.29 7.71
CA ASP A 165 -13.40 -9.36 6.77
C ASP A 165 -12.06 -9.25 7.51
N ALA A 166 -11.93 -8.36 8.50
CA ALA A 166 -10.73 -8.24 9.32
C ALA A 166 -10.42 -9.51 10.12
N ARG A 167 -11.45 -10.16 10.68
CA ARG A 167 -11.29 -11.47 11.34
C ARG A 167 -10.81 -12.53 10.37
N ALA A 168 -11.38 -12.59 9.17
CA ALA A 168 -10.96 -13.56 8.16
C ALA A 168 -9.49 -13.37 7.73
N LEU A 169 -9.02 -12.12 7.60
CA LEU A 169 -7.61 -11.81 7.35
C LEU A 169 -6.69 -12.34 8.47
N VAL A 170 -7.06 -12.11 9.73
CA VAL A 170 -6.31 -12.60 10.90
C VAL A 170 -6.25 -14.13 10.89
N GLU A 171 -7.39 -14.79 10.70
CA GLU A 171 -7.50 -16.25 10.65
C GLU A 171 -6.70 -16.87 9.50
N ALA A 172 -6.67 -16.19 8.35
CA ALA A 172 -5.87 -16.61 7.20
C ALA A 172 -4.36 -16.33 7.34
N GLY A 173 -3.92 -15.64 8.41
CA GLY A 173 -2.52 -15.44 8.74
C GLY A 173 -1.90 -14.15 8.21
N ALA A 174 -2.69 -13.14 7.84
CA ALA A 174 -2.17 -11.81 7.53
C ALA A 174 -1.41 -11.22 8.74
N PHE A 175 -0.27 -10.56 8.50
CA PHE A 175 0.50 -9.96 9.60
C PHE A 175 0.16 -8.48 9.84
N ALA A 176 -0.45 -7.80 8.87
CA ALA A 176 -0.92 -6.42 8.94
C ALA A 176 -2.12 -6.22 8.00
N VAL A 177 -2.87 -5.14 8.18
CA VAL A 177 -3.98 -4.77 7.28
C VAL A 177 -3.98 -3.27 7.01
N VAL A 178 -4.10 -2.90 5.73
CA VAL A 178 -4.38 -1.53 5.30
C VAL A 178 -5.88 -1.25 5.46
N LEU A 179 -6.24 -0.11 6.03
CA LEU A 179 -7.62 0.40 6.11
C LEU A 179 -7.71 1.67 5.27
N GLU A 180 -8.35 1.59 4.10
CA GLU A 180 -8.51 2.73 3.19
C GLU A 180 -9.92 3.31 3.25
N LEU A 181 -10.00 4.64 3.48
CA LEU A 181 -11.26 5.40 3.50
C LEU A 181 -12.33 4.74 4.41
N VAL A 182 -11.92 4.21 5.56
CA VAL A 182 -12.84 3.75 6.61
C VAL A 182 -13.14 4.94 7.54
N THR A 183 -14.39 5.07 8.00
CA THR A 183 -14.74 6.14 8.96
C THR A 183 -13.85 6.03 10.22
N PRO A 184 -13.34 7.16 10.77
CA PRO A 184 -12.41 7.12 11.91
C PRO A 184 -12.90 6.34 13.13
N PRO A 185 -14.20 6.41 13.53
CA PRO A 185 -14.69 5.58 14.64
C PRO A 185 -14.56 4.08 14.37
N VAL A 186 -14.94 3.62 13.16
CA VAL A 186 -14.86 2.19 12.79
C VAL A 186 -13.40 1.74 12.66
N ALA A 187 -12.53 2.57 12.08
CA ALA A 187 -11.10 2.28 12.01
C ALA A 187 -10.46 2.12 13.40
N ARG A 188 -10.84 2.99 14.37
CA ARG A 188 -10.41 2.89 15.77
C ARG A 188 -10.89 1.58 16.41
N GLU A 189 -12.17 1.25 16.26
CA GLU A 189 -12.73 0.02 16.80
C GLU A 189 -12.07 -1.23 16.21
N LEU A 190 -11.86 -1.28 14.89
CA LEU A 190 -11.14 -2.37 14.22
C LEU A 190 -9.70 -2.50 14.75
N THR A 191 -9.00 -1.37 14.90
CA THR A 191 -7.63 -1.35 15.43
C THR A 191 -7.57 -1.96 16.83
N ALA A 192 -8.54 -1.68 17.68
CA ALA A 192 -8.61 -2.27 19.02
C ALA A 192 -9.03 -3.75 19.02
N ALA A 193 -9.82 -4.18 18.04
CA ALA A 193 -10.44 -5.50 18.00
C ALA A 193 -9.56 -6.63 17.44
N ILE A 194 -8.60 -6.30 16.56
CA ILE A 194 -7.76 -7.33 15.90
C ILE A 194 -6.33 -7.35 16.43
N PRO A 195 -5.66 -8.52 16.46
CA PRO A 195 -4.32 -8.67 17.05
C PRO A 195 -3.16 -8.26 16.13
N ILE A 196 -3.46 -7.89 14.88
CA ILE A 196 -2.47 -7.43 13.89
C ILE A 196 -2.54 -5.92 13.71
N PRO A 197 -1.43 -5.24 13.33
CA PRO A 197 -1.44 -3.79 13.13
C PRO A 197 -2.34 -3.38 11.97
N THR A 198 -3.04 -2.26 12.15
CA THR A 198 -3.80 -1.55 11.13
C THR A 198 -3.00 -0.37 10.60
N ILE A 199 -2.93 -0.22 9.28
CA ILE A 199 -2.22 0.86 8.60
C ILE A 199 -3.27 1.70 7.86
N GLY A 200 -3.56 2.89 8.36
CA GLY A 200 -4.61 3.74 7.80
C GLY A 200 -4.17 4.55 6.59
N ILE A 201 -5.08 4.72 5.64
CA ILE A 201 -5.01 5.74 4.58
C ILE A 201 -6.39 6.38 4.43
N GLY A 202 -6.51 7.67 4.74
CA GLY A 202 -7.80 8.34 4.76
C GLY A 202 -8.78 7.82 5.83
N SER A 203 -8.32 7.07 6.84
CA SER A 203 -9.14 6.41 7.86
C SER A 203 -8.97 7.01 9.27
N GLY A 204 -8.47 8.23 9.37
CA GLY A 204 -8.15 8.89 10.64
C GLY A 204 -6.80 8.47 11.22
N LEU A 205 -6.49 8.95 12.44
CA LEU A 205 -5.17 8.80 13.05
C LEU A 205 -5.08 7.68 14.10
N ASP A 206 -6.18 6.98 14.36
CA ASP A 206 -6.27 5.99 15.44
C ASP A 206 -5.73 4.59 15.04
N CYS A 207 -5.41 4.35 13.76
CA CYS A 207 -4.72 3.16 13.32
C CYS A 207 -3.31 3.06 13.91
N ASP A 208 -2.74 1.84 13.99
CA ASP A 208 -1.38 1.61 14.48
C ASP A 208 -0.32 2.27 13.57
N GLY A 209 -0.60 2.42 12.29
CA GLY A 209 0.26 3.12 11.32
C GLY A 209 -0.52 3.95 10.32
N GLN A 210 0.22 4.63 9.45
CA GLN A 210 -0.30 5.39 8.32
C GLN A 210 0.52 5.08 7.07
N ILE A 211 -0.16 4.89 5.93
CA ILE A 211 0.49 4.81 4.62
C ILE A 211 0.02 5.96 3.74
N LEU A 212 0.93 6.51 2.95
CA LEU A 212 0.63 7.48 1.90
C LEU A 212 1.36 7.10 0.61
N VAL A 213 0.79 7.51 -0.50
CA VAL A 213 1.50 7.58 -1.77
C VAL A 213 2.54 8.70 -1.65
N THR A 214 3.82 8.36 -1.86
CA THR A 214 4.93 9.30 -1.65
C THR A 214 4.82 10.52 -2.56
N SER A 215 4.33 10.34 -3.79
CA SER A 215 4.08 11.46 -4.70
C SER A 215 3.06 12.44 -4.16
N ASP A 216 2.04 11.98 -3.45
CA ASP A 216 1.03 12.84 -2.82
C ASP A 216 1.63 13.59 -1.63
N LEU A 217 2.39 12.89 -0.77
CA LEU A 217 3.06 13.48 0.39
C LEU A 217 4.02 14.60 -0.02
N LEU A 218 4.76 14.40 -1.12
CA LEU A 218 5.76 15.33 -1.60
C LEU A 218 5.21 16.38 -2.59
N GLY A 219 3.95 16.27 -3.01
CA GLY A 219 3.37 17.16 -4.02
C GLY A 219 4.04 17.02 -5.39
N LEU A 220 4.46 15.79 -5.75
CA LEU A 220 5.03 15.48 -7.07
C LEU A 220 3.98 15.29 -8.15
N PHE A 221 2.75 14.95 -7.77
CA PHE A 221 1.63 14.72 -8.68
C PHE A 221 0.55 15.80 -8.50
N PRO A 222 0.74 17.02 -9.04
CA PRO A 222 -0.14 18.15 -8.77
C PRO A 222 -1.49 18.10 -9.51
N TRP A 223 -1.68 17.15 -10.43
CA TRP A 223 -2.91 17.03 -11.23
C TRP A 223 -4.06 16.37 -10.47
N PHE A 224 -3.76 15.65 -9.41
CA PHE A 224 -4.74 15.08 -8.51
C PHE A 224 -4.13 14.90 -7.11
N THR A 225 -4.85 15.32 -6.08
CA THR A 225 -4.47 15.06 -4.68
C THR A 225 -5.71 14.57 -3.93
N PRO A 226 -5.66 13.39 -3.29
CA PRO A 226 -6.77 12.91 -2.48
C PRO A 226 -7.14 13.90 -1.37
N LYS A 227 -8.43 14.08 -1.08
CA LYS A 227 -8.93 15.08 -0.10
C LYS A 227 -8.36 14.90 1.32
N PHE A 228 -7.97 13.70 1.69
CA PHE A 228 -7.40 13.38 2.99
C PHE A 228 -5.89 13.66 3.08
N VAL A 229 -5.22 13.93 1.95
CA VAL A 229 -3.78 14.23 1.92
C VAL A 229 -3.57 15.73 2.01
N LYS A 230 -2.63 16.10 2.87
CA LYS A 230 -2.04 17.46 2.92
C LYS A 230 -0.58 17.34 2.53
N PRO A 231 -0.19 17.68 1.30
CA PRO A 231 1.19 17.62 0.87
C PRO A 231 2.11 18.39 1.83
N LYS A 232 3.28 17.83 2.11
CA LYS A 232 4.29 18.44 3.01
C LYS A 232 5.32 19.24 2.23
N LEU A 233 5.36 19.05 0.92
CA LEU A 233 6.25 19.74 -0.01
C LEU A 233 5.44 20.06 -1.27
N ASN A 234 5.86 21.04 -2.03
CA ASN A 234 5.35 21.32 -3.38
C ASN A 234 6.45 21.04 -4.40
N ALA A 235 6.86 19.78 -4.46
CA ALA A 235 8.03 19.37 -5.25
C ALA A 235 7.86 19.64 -6.75
N ALA A 236 6.65 19.44 -7.30
CA ALA A 236 6.39 19.69 -8.72
C ALA A 236 6.67 21.17 -9.11
N GLU A 237 6.26 22.13 -8.28
CA GLU A 237 6.51 23.56 -8.56
C GLU A 237 7.99 23.92 -8.39
N GLN A 238 8.66 23.37 -7.39
CA GLN A 238 10.10 23.56 -7.21
C GLN A 238 10.89 22.99 -8.40
N MET A 239 10.53 21.80 -8.86
CA MET A 239 11.15 21.18 -10.04
C MET A 239 10.92 22.00 -11.30
N LYS A 240 9.70 22.52 -11.53
CA LYS A 240 9.39 23.40 -12.65
C LYS A 240 10.24 24.65 -12.61
N SER A 241 10.39 25.29 -11.43
CA SER A 241 11.22 26.48 -11.25
C SER A 241 12.67 26.24 -11.67
N VAL A 242 13.28 25.19 -11.12
CA VAL A 242 14.70 24.84 -11.41
C VAL A 242 14.90 24.48 -12.89
N ILE A 243 13.96 23.69 -13.48
CA ILE A 243 14.05 23.32 -14.89
C ILE A 243 13.90 24.55 -15.79
N THR A 244 13.00 25.48 -15.43
CA THR A 244 12.80 26.74 -16.17
C THR A 244 14.05 27.61 -16.11
N GLU A 245 14.63 27.79 -14.92
CA GLU A 245 15.86 28.56 -14.73
C GLU A 245 17.02 27.98 -15.55
N TRP A 246 17.20 26.67 -15.51
CA TRP A 246 18.23 25.99 -16.31
C TRP A 246 18.01 26.18 -17.82
N ARG A 247 16.79 25.98 -18.31
CA ARG A 247 16.42 26.16 -19.71
C ARG A 247 16.70 27.59 -20.18
N ASP A 248 16.24 28.59 -19.41
CA ASP A 248 16.36 30.00 -19.77
C ASP A 248 17.81 30.51 -19.71
N GLY A 249 18.65 29.86 -18.89
CA GLY A 249 20.09 30.09 -18.83
C GLY A 249 20.85 29.62 -20.08
N LEU A 250 20.32 28.63 -20.82
CA LEU A 250 20.93 28.15 -22.07
C LEU A 250 20.62 29.02 -23.29
N VAL A 251 19.58 29.84 -23.23
CA VAL A 251 19.07 30.63 -24.36
C VAL A 251 19.67 32.06 -24.37
N LYS A 252 20.46 32.39 -23.38
CA LYS A 252 21.23 33.66 -23.31
C LYS A 252 22.64 33.48 -23.88
#